data_bb01a95f674e6b76c34c076d1c6bfbdf
#
_entry.id   bb01a95f674e6b76c34c076d1c6bfbdf
#
_cell.length_a   1.000
_cell.length_b   1.000
_cell.length_c   1.000
_cell.angle_alpha   90.00
_cell.angle_beta   90.00
_cell.angle_gamma   90.00
#
_symmetry.space_group_name_H-M   'P 1'
#
loop_
_entity.id
_entity.type
_entity.pdbx_description
1 polymer ?
#
loop_
_entity_poly.entity_id
_entity_poly.type
_entity_poly.pdbx_seq_one_letter_code
_entity_poly.pdbx_strand_id
1 'polypeptide(L)'
;PGSYMVQPEDRENGAAVDIILKGKRQMKRKYGVVDYLRKHYPPPEGSGEVEVEFLEGYDSIEGPDGSIGFGVFVPPEEKIYIADDLPGGEESMIETVAHEWKHWLQYCNDEAYDEEEAEDFAQQIVEEFL
;
A
#
# COMPACT_ATOMS: atom_id res chain seq x y z
N PRO A 1 1.60 0.28 14.76
CA PRO A 1 1.04 1.52 14.33
C PRO A 1 2.12 2.52 13.97
N GLY A 2 1.88 3.32 12.97
CA GLY A 2 2.83 4.25 12.47
C GLY A 2 3.09 5.46 13.34
N SER A 3 2.35 5.65 14.40
CA SER A 3 2.51 6.79 15.26
C SER A 3 3.34 6.45 16.49
N TYR A 4 4.51 7.06 16.58
CA TYR A 4 5.35 6.94 17.77
C TYR A 4 5.20 8.20 18.60
N MET A 5 4.69 8.02 19.81
CA MET A 5 4.60 9.09 20.78
C MET A 5 5.87 9.06 21.62
N VAL A 6 6.80 9.96 21.32
CA VAL A 6 8.07 10.01 22.03
C VAL A 6 7.90 10.81 23.32
N GLN A 7 8.20 10.18 24.44
CA GLN A 7 8.20 10.85 25.73
C GLN A 7 9.48 11.69 25.87
N PRO A 8 9.46 12.81 26.62
CA PRO A 8 10.64 13.64 26.77
C PRO A 8 11.87 12.90 27.29
N GLU A 9 11.67 11.96 28.19
CA GLU A 9 12.75 11.14 28.76
C GLU A 9 13.37 10.21 27.72
N ASP A 10 12.59 9.74 26.76
CA ASP A 10 13.08 8.86 25.68
C ASP A 10 13.99 9.60 24.72
N ARG A 11 13.75 10.89 24.54
CA ARG A 11 14.57 11.73 23.65
C ARG A 11 15.99 11.87 24.16
N GLU A 12 16.17 11.82 25.46
CA GLU A 12 17.49 11.93 26.08
C GLU A 12 18.37 10.72 25.77
N ASN A 13 17.77 9.59 25.46
CA ASN A 13 18.48 8.36 25.15
C ASN A 13 18.94 8.24 23.71
N GLY A 14 18.45 9.10 22.82
CA GLY A 14 18.75 9.00 21.38
C GLY A 14 18.02 7.89 20.65
N ALA A 15 17.64 6.82 21.32
CA ALA A 15 16.93 5.68 20.70
C ALA A 15 15.57 6.09 20.13
N ALA A 16 14.87 6.98 20.82
CA ALA A 16 13.56 7.46 20.37
C ALA A 16 13.66 8.27 19.08
N VAL A 17 14.78 8.96 18.87
CA VAL A 17 15.02 9.72 17.64
C VAL A 17 15.14 8.75 16.47
N ASP A 18 15.84 7.63 16.64
CA ASP A 18 15.99 6.61 15.60
C ASP A 18 14.63 5.98 15.26
N ILE A 19 13.79 5.72 16.25
CA ILE A 19 12.44 5.19 16.06
C ILE A 19 11.60 6.16 15.23
N ILE A 20 11.65 7.45 15.56
CA ILE A 20 10.92 8.49 14.82
C ILE A 20 11.39 8.55 13.37
N LEU A 21 12.70 8.52 13.14
CA LEU A 21 13.26 8.55 11.79
C LEU A 21 12.87 7.34 10.99
N LYS A 22 12.85 6.15 11.59
CA LYS A 22 12.39 4.93 10.95
C LYS A 22 10.91 5.04 10.59
N GLY A 23 10.07 5.53 11.49
CA GLY A 23 8.66 5.74 11.26
C GLY A 23 8.40 6.68 10.08
N LYS A 24 9.13 7.80 10.04
CA LYS A 24 9.03 8.76 8.93
C LYS A 24 9.48 8.16 7.61
N ARG A 25 10.54 7.36 7.60
CA ARG A 25 11.01 6.68 6.39
C ARG A 25 10.00 5.67 5.88
N GLN A 26 9.37 4.91 6.78
CA GLN A 26 8.32 3.96 6.42
C GLN A 26 7.11 4.65 5.82
N MET A 27 6.64 5.75 6.42
CA MET A 27 5.53 6.54 5.87
C MET A 27 5.89 7.10 4.50
N LYS A 28 7.09 7.64 4.35
CA LYS A 28 7.56 8.16 3.07
C LYS A 28 7.56 7.09 1.99
N ARG A 29 7.93 5.86 2.33
CA ARG A 29 7.94 4.75 1.38
C ARG A 29 6.55 4.27 1.02
N LYS A 30 5.62 4.22 1.98
CA LYS A 30 4.22 3.90 1.70
C LYS A 30 3.65 4.81 0.63
N TYR A 31 3.74 6.12 0.86
CA TYR A 31 3.23 7.10 -0.08
C TYR A 31 4.12 7.21 -1.31
N GLY A 32 5.41 6.91 -1.16
CA GLY A 32 6.35 6.88 -2.27
C GLY A 32 5.96 5.86 -3.33
N VAL A 33 5.55 4.64 -2.94
CA VAL A 33 5.13 3.63 -3.91
C VAL A 33 3.84 4.05 -4.61
N VAL A 34 2.90 4.66 -3.89
CA VAL A 34 1.67 5.17 -4.49
C VAL A 34 1.97 6.26 -5.52
N ASP A 35 2.84 7.21 -5.18
CA ASP A 35 3.25 8.28 -6.09
C ASP A 35 3.98 7.72 -7.30
N TYR A 36 4.85 6.73 -7.10
CA TYR A 36 5.56 6.03 -8.16
C TYR A 36 4.57 5.39 -9.15
N LEU A 37 3.57 4.69 -8.63
CA LEU A 37 2.56 4.05 -9.47
C LEU A 37 1.72 5.07 -10.24
N ARG A 38 1.34 6.17 -9.60
CA ARG A 38 0.61 7.25 -10.29
C ARG A 38 1.40 7.85 -11.42
N LYS A 39 2.69 7.99 -11.23
CA LYS A 39 3.58 8.60 -12.23
C LYS A 39 3.88 7.66 -13.39
N HIS A 40 4.21 6.41 -13.09
CA HIS A 40 4.72 5.46 -14.08
C HIS A 40 3.66 4.51 -14.64
N TYR A 41 2.58 4.31 -13.92
CA TYR A 41 1.51 3.38 -14.31
C TYR A 41 0.14 4.03 -14.09
N PRO A 42 -0.11 5.19 -14.74
CA PRO A 42 -1.38 5.88 -14.58
C PRO A 42 -2.51 5.13 -15.29
N PRO A 43 -3.78 5.38 -14.89
CA PRO A 43 -4.92 4.82 -15.61
C PRO A 43 -5.09 5.52 -16.96
N PRO A 44 -5.97 4.97 -17.83
CA PRO A 44 -6.33 5.67 -19.06
C PRO A 44 -6.89 7.06 -18.76
N GLU A 45 -6.67 7.98 -19.68
CA GLU A 45 -7.17 9.34 -19.55
C GLU A 45 -8.69 9.33 -19.35
N GLY A 46 -9.15 10.15 -18.39
CA GLY A 46 -10.58 10.25 -18.08
C GLY A 46 -11.08 9.23 -17.04
N SER A 47 -10.23 8.33 -16.55
CA SER A 47 -10.64 7.32 -15.59
C SER A 47 -10.80 7.81 -14.16
N GLY A 48 -10.34 9.01 -13.85
CA GLY A 48 -10.34 9.54 -12.48
C GLY A 48 -9.15 9.06 -11.67
N GLU A 49 -9.30 9.14 -10.36
CA GLU A 49 -8.24 8.76 -9.43
C GLU A 49 -8.74 7.73 -8.44
N VAL A 50 -7.83 6.93 -7.90
CA VAL A 50 -8.10 6.02 -6.79
C VAL A 50 -7.41 6.55 -5.54
N GLU A 51 -8.09 6.45 -4.42
CA GLU A 51 -7.50 6.76 -3.11
C GLU A 51 -6.95 5.48 -2.51
N VAL A 52 -5.74 5.56 -1.94
CA VAL A 52 -5.13 4.43 -1.24
C VAL A 52 -5.11 4.76 0.25
N GLU A 53 -5.82 3.96 1.03
CA GLU A 53 -5.89 4.13 2.48
C GLU A 53 -5.17 2.99 3.18
N PHE A 54 -4.24 3.35 4.06
CA PHE A 54 -3.51 2.38 4.88
C PHE A 54 -4.22 2.25 6.23
N LEU A 55 -4.65 1.03 6.55
CA LEU A 55 -5.37 0.75 7.79
C LEU A 55 -4.39 0.47 8.91
N GLU A 56 -4.23 1.42 9.79
CA GLU A 56 -3.25 1.38 10.86
C GLU A 56 -3.55 0.22 11.83
N GLY A 57 -2.52 -0.59 12.10
CA GLY A 57 -2.61 -1.70 13.04
C GLY A 57 -3.27 -2.97 12.50
N TYR A 58 -3.74 -2.96 11.26
CA TYR A 58 -4.34 -4.14 10.64
C TYR A 58 -3.26 -5.02 10.02
N ASP A 59 -3.29 -6.30 10.34
CA ASP A 59 -2.41 -7.30 9.72
C ASP A 59 -3.08 -8.02 8.56
N SER A 60 -4.39 -7.85 8.40
CA SER A 60 -5.19 -8.42 7.33
C SER A 60 -6.48 -7.65 7.15
N ILE A 61 -7.16 -7.88 6.03
CA ILE A 61 -8.43 -7.24 5.70
C ILE A 61 -9.39 -8.33 5.22
N GLU A 62 -10.63 -8.29 5.70
CA GLU A 62 -11.69 -9.16 5.23
C GLU A 62 -12.41 -8.47 4.06
N GLY A 63 -12.47 -9.14 2.92
CA GLY A 63 -13.18 -8.64 1.74
C GLY A 63 -14.69 -8.84 1.83
N PRO A 64 -15.44 -8.23 0.90
CA PRO A 64 -16.90 -8.33 0.89
C PRO A 64 -17.43 -9.76 0.77
N ASP A 65 -16.65 -10.64 0.17
CA ASP A 65 -16.99 -12.06 -0.01
C ASP A 65 -16.55 -12.96 1.15
N GLY A 66 -16.00 -12.35 2.22
CA GLY A 66 -15.49 -13.08 3.37
C GLY A 66 -14.07 -13.58 3.22
N SER A 67 -13.44 -13.37 2.09
CA SER A 67 -12.02 -13.73 1.92
C SER A 67 -11.13 -12.80 2.74
N ILE A 68 -9.98 -13.32 3.17
CA ILE A 68 -9.02 -12.56 3.95
C ILE A 68 -7.78 -12.32 3.11
N GLY A 69 -7.32 -11.07 3.06
CA GLY A 69 -6.13 -10.69 2.33
C GLY A 69 -5.41 -9.54 2.99
N PHE A 70 -4.39 -9.01 2.32
CA PHE A 70 -3.59 -7.88 2.82
C PHE A 70 -4.08 -6.55 2.27
N GLY A 71 -4.84 -6.56 1.19
CA GLY A 71 -5.40 -5.38 0.59
C GLY A 71 -6.65 -5.71 -0.21
N VAL A 72 -7.41 -4.68 -0.56
CA VAL A 72 -8.62 -4.84 -1.37
C VAL A 72 -8.88 -3.56 -2.16
N PHE A 73 -9.29 -3.73 -3.43
CA PHE A 73 -9.80 -2.64 -4.24
C PHE A 73 -11.33 -2.69 -4.21
N VAL A 74 -11.94 -1.56 -3.90
CA VAL A 74 -13.41 -1.44 -3.81
C VAL A 74 -13.88 -0.45 -4.87
N PRO A 75 -14.28 -0.95 -6.07
CA PRO A 75 -14.63 -0.09 -7.20
C PRO A 75 -15.69 0.98 -6.93
N PRO A 76 -16.81 0.68 -6.24
CA PRO A 76 -17.82 1.71 -5.98
C PRO A 76 -17.32 2.89 -5.16
N GLU A 77 -16.31 2.67 -4.33
CA GLU A 77 -15.71 3.73 -3.51
C GLU A 77 -14.52 4.39 -4.19
N GLU A 78 -14.02 3.81 -5.26
CA GLU A 78 -12.77 4.21 -5.93
C GLU A 78 -11.62 4.26 -4.92
N LYS A 79 -11.54 3.22 -4.10
CA LYS A 79 -10.55 3.10 -3.02
C LYS A 79 -9.86 1.77 -3.00
N ILE A 80 -8.60 1.84 -2.61
CA ILE A 80 -7.78 0.67 -2.27
C ILE A 80 -7.49 0.76 -0.77
N TYR A 81 -7.76 -0.31 -0.04
CA TYR A 81 -7.43 -0.42 1.37
C TYR A 81 -6.26 -1.38 1.53
N ILE A 82 -5.27 -0.99 2.29
CA ILE A 82 -4.06 -1.79 2.53
C ILE A 82 -3.86 -1.95 4.03
N ALA A 83 -3.69 -3.18 4.49
CA ALA A 83 -3.32 -3.44 5.87
C ALA A 83 -1.89 -2.93 6.09
N ASP A 84 -1.68 -2.22 7.17
CA ASP A 84 -0.45 -1.47 7.38
C ASP A 84 0.58 -2.27 8.20
N ASP A 85 0.13 -3.28 8.95
CA ASP A 85 1.00 -4.10 9.79
C ASP A 85 1.15 -5.51 9.22
N LEU A 86 1.72 -5.60 8.02
CA LEU A 86 1.84 -6.87 7.31
C LEU A 86 3.01 -7.70 7.80
N PRO A 87 2.85 -9.05 7.84
CA PRO A 87 3.90 -9.94 8.33
C PRO A 87 5.21 -9.86 7.52
N GLY A 88 5.13 -9.58 6.24
CA GLY A 88 6.31 -9.47 5.38
C GLY A 88 6.96 -8.08 5.36
N GLY A 89 6.46 -7.13 6.13
CA GLY A 89 7.02 -5.79 6.23
C GLY A 89 6.89 -4.98 4.95
N GLU A 90 7.92 -4.20 4.65
CA GLU A 90 7.92 -3.26 3.53
C GLU A 90 7.72 -3.91 2.17
N GLU A 91 8.40 -5.01 1.92
CA GLU A 91 8.27 -5.74 0.65
C GLU A 91 6.84 -6.21 0.43
N SER A 92 6.21 -6.79 1.46
CA SER A 92 4.80 -7.19 1.41
C SER A 92 3.88 -6.01 1.16
N MET A 93 4.18 -4.89 1.76
CA MET A 93 3.38 -3.66 1.59
C MET A 93 3.45 -3.18 0.14
N ILE A 94 4.64 -3.10 -0.43
CA ILE A 94 4.83 -2.67 -1.82
C ILE A 94 4.12 -3.64 -2.77
N GLU A 95 4.31 -4.93 -2.55
CA GLU A 95 3.65 -5.97 -3.34
C GLU A 95 2.13 -5.84 -3.29
N THR A 96 1.57 -5.65 -2.10
CA THR A 96 0.13 -5.55 -1.91
C THR A 96 -0.44 -4.29 -2.57
N VAL A 97 0.22 -3.15 -2.40
CA VAL A 97 -0.21 -1.91 -3.06
C VAL A 97 -0.22 -2.08 -4.58
N ALA A 98 0.85 -2.65 -5.14
CA ALA A 98 0.96 -2.84 -6.58
C ALA A 98 -0.08 -3.83 -7.11
N HIS A 99 -0.36 -4.91 -6.38
CA HIS A 99 -1.36 -5.90 -6.72
C HIS A 99 -2.75 -5.25 -6.85
N GLU A 100 -3.16 -4.49 -5.85
CA GLU A 100 -4.46 -3.81 -5.86
C GLU A 100 -4.50 -2.69 -6.90
N TRP A 101 -3.38 -2.01 -7.11
CA TRP A 101 -3.26 -1.00 -8.15
C TRP A 101 -3.53 -1.60 -9.54
N LYS A 102 -3.00 -2.80 -9.79
CA LYS A 102 -3.23 -3.49 -11.06
C LYS A 102 -4.69 -3.84 -11.24
N HIS A 103 -5.38 -4.28 -10.19
CA HIS A 103 -6.82 -4.51 -10.27
C HIS A 103 -7.58 -3.24 -10.61
N TRP A 104 -7.18 -2.10 -10.05
CA TRP A 104 -7.78 -0.81 -10.42
C TRP A 104 -7.53 -0.49 -11.90
N LEU A 105 -6.32 -0.72 -12.41
CA LEU A 105 -6.02 -0.52 -13.83
C LEU A 105 -6.86 -1.43 -14.72
N GLN A 106 -7.03 -2.68 -14.33
CA GLN A 106 -7.89 -3.62 -15.05
C GLN A 106 -9.33 -3.09 -15.09
N TYR A 107 -9.81 -2.62 -13.95
CA TYR A 107 -11.15 -2.02 -13.87
C TYR A 107 -11.28 -0.79 -14.77
N CYS A 108 -10.29 0.11 -14.76
CA CYS A 108 -10.30 1.31 -15.59
C CYS A 108 -10.26 0.99 -17.10
N ASN A 109 -9.62 -0.11 -17.47
CA ASN A 109 -9.52 -0.55 -18.85
C ASN A 109 -10.67 -1.48 -19.26
N ASP A 110 -11.66 -1.65 -18.39
CA ASP A 110 -12.83 -2.52 -18.64
C ASP A 110 -12.43 -3.96 -18.90
N GLU A 111 -11.38 -4.41 -18.22
CA GLU A 111 -10.87 -5.78 -18.31
C GLU A 111 -11.38 -6.61 -17.13
N ALA A 112 -11.44 -7.93 -17.32
CA ALA A 112 -11.73 -8.81 -16.21
C ALA A 112 -10.56 -8.83 -15.22
N TYR A 113 -10.84 -9.04 -13.93
CA TYR A 113 -9.79 -9.17 -12.94
C TYR A 113 -8.98 -10.43 -13.21
N ASP A 114 -7.67 -10.27 -13.28
CA ASP A 114 -6.71 -11.33 -13.55
C ASP A 114 -5.69 -11.33 -12.42
N GLU A 115 -5.79 -12.33 -11.55
CA GLU A 115 -4.91 -12.46 -10.38
C GLU A 115 -3.47 -12.73 -10.78
N GLU A 116 -3.24 -13.53 -11.81
CA GLU A 116 -1.90 -13.84 -12.29
C GLU A 116 -1.20 -12.58 -12.80
N GLU A 117 -1.91 -11.79 -13.60
CA GLU A 117 -1.40 -10.53 -14.11
C GLU A 117 -1.10 -9.56 -12.96
N ALA A 118 -1.97 -9.49 -11.96
CA ALA A 118 -1.77 -8.64 -10.80
C ALA A 118 -0.55 -9.08 -9.98
N GLU A 119 -0.34 -10.39 -9.81
CA GLU A 119 0.82 -10.93 -9.11
C GLU A 119 2.12 -10.63 -9.86
N ASP A 120 2.12 -10.82 -11.18
CA ASP A 120 3.29 -10.54 -12.00
C ASP A 120 3.65 -9.06 -11.95
N PHE A 121 2.65 -8.20 -12.02
CA PHE A 121 2.84 -6.77 -11.90
C PHE A 121 3.40 -6.40 -10.52
N ALA A 122 2.87 -7.00 -9.46
CA ALA A 122 3.33 -6.75 -8.10
C ALA A 122 4.81 -7.11 -7.93
N GLN A 123 5.23 -8.27 -8.47
CA GLN A 123 6.63 -8.68 -8.42
C GLN A 123 7.53 -7.72 -9.20
N GLN A 124 7.07 -7.26 -10.35
CA GLN A 124 7.81 -6.27 -11.14
C GLN A 124 8.01 -4.99 -10.36
N ILE A 125 6.98 -4.49 -9.69
CA ILE A 125 7.07 -3.25 -8.92
C ILE A 125 7.99 -3.42 -7.71
N VAL A 126 7.95 -4.55 -7.03
CA VAL A 126 8.88 -4.84 -5.93
C VAL A 126 10.33 -4.70 -6.44
N GLU A 127 10.64 -5.29 -7.58
CA GLU A 127 11.98 -5.21 -8.17
C GLU A 127 12.36 -3.79 -8.56
N GLU A 128 11.42 -3.03 -9.13
CA GLU A 128 11.69 -1.66 -9.58
C GLU A 128 11.85 -0.69 -8.42
N PHE A 129 11.03 -0.83 -7.39
CA PHE A 129 10.96 0.14 -6.31
C PHE A 129 11.99 -0.12 -5.20
N LEU A 130 12.33 -1.36 -4.97
CA LEU A 130 13.35 -1.74 -4.00
C LEU A 130 14.71 -1.86 -4.68
#